data_a426ff4477097581e90d4bbdeb3f20be
#
_entry.id   a426ff4477097581e90d4bbdeb3f20be
#
_cell.length_a   1.000
_cell.length_b   1.000
_cell.length_c   1.000
_cell.angle_alpha   90.00
_cell.angle_beta   90.00
_cell.angle_gamma   90.00
#
_symmetry.space_group_name_H-M   'P 1'
#
loop_
_entity.id
_entity.type
_entity.pdbx_description
1 polymer ?
#
loop_
_entity_poly.entity_id
_entity_poly.type
_entity_poly.pdbx_seq_one_letter_code
_entity_poly.pdbx_strand_id
1 'polypeptide(L)'
;MTHRRLEEESVDFSPDEGQQAVADVVTSVLDRDNTWDALVSGGVLALAAPERLGGDGLGIAEIATALTEIGRHGTISAAPVTLTTAAVLLDLASESQQDRYLAELAKGSVLTVALNEPGVSQPDRPATSLSAGRLNGTKLGVGYASAAQWLVVTADSGVVVVRSDSDGVSMTKTPSANGSDEFVVTFRDVAVADDDVLAGAGAHRVNQLVLATFGAFAAGLVAGALRLTADYVATREQFGRPLSTFQTVAAQLSEVYIASRTISLVATSAVWLLSQGLDADDDLAILGYWLTSQAPPAMRLCHHLHGGMGMDITYPMDRYFSSIKDLSRVLGGPTHRLDLVGA
;
A
#
# COMPACT_ATOMS: atom_id res chain seq x y z
N MET A 1 17.17 -2.79 -28.17
CA MET A 1 15.72 -3.00 -28.33
C MET A 1 15.52 -4.46 -28.70
N THR A 2 15.28 -5.30 -27.73
CA THR A 2 15.00 -6.71 -27.96
C THR A 2 13.77 -7.03 -27.12
N HIS A 3 12.57 -6.84 -27.71
CA HIS A 3 11.34 -7.43 -27.20
C HIS A 3 11.56 -8.94 -27.15
N ARG A 4 11.85 -9.48 -25.96
CA ARG A 4 11.70 -10.91 -25.72
C ARG A 4 10.21 -11.18 -25.90
N ARG A 5 9.82 -11.79 -27.02
CA ARG A 5 8.48 -12.37 -27.18
C ARG A 5 8.29 -13.30 -25.98
N LEU A 6 7.32 -12.98 -25.14
CA LEU A 6 6.69 -13.96 -24.28
C LEU A 6 6.18 -15.03 -25.24
N GLU A 7 6.72 -16.22 -25.19
CA GLU A 7 6.11 -17.38 -25.85
C GLU A 7 4.69 -17.47 -25.32
N GLU A 8 3.73 -17.89 -26.16
CA GLU A 8 2.29 -17.92 -25.90
C GLU A 8 1.90 -18.87 -24.73
N GLU A 9 2.59 -18.78 -23.60
CA GLU A 9 2.10 -19.33 -22.34
C GLU A 9 1.05 -18.35 -21.81
N SER A 10 -0.17 -18.82 -21.68
CA SER A 10 -1.25 -18.05 -21.06
C SER A 10 -0.80 -17.65 -19.65
N VAL A 11 -0.68 -16.34 -19.39
CA VAL A 11 -0.38 -15.83 -18.07
C VAL A 11 -1.54 -16.20 -17.15
N ASP A 12 -1.28 -17.00 -16.12
CA ASP A 12 -2.26 -17.36 -15.10
C ASP A 12 -2.04 -16.45 -13.88
N PHE A 13 -3.04 -15.65 -13.57
CA PHE A 13 -3.07 -14.80 -12.38
C PHE A 13 -3.76 -15.46 -11.18
N SER A 14 -4.04 -16.77 -11.25
CA SER A 14 -4.55 -17.50 -10.08
C SER A 14 -3.48 -17.54 -8.99
N PRO A 15 -3.87 -17.33 -7.72
CA PRO A 15 -2.94 -17.47 -6.61
C PRO A 15 -2.30 -18.87 -6.60
N ASP A 16 -0.99 -18.93 -6.43
CA ASP A 16 -0.30 -20.19 -6.18
C ASP A 16 -0.53 -20.70 -4.74
N GLU A 17 0.02 -21.89 -4.41
CA GLU A 17 -0.14 -22.48 -3.08
C GLU A 17 0.44 -21.61 -1.96
N GLY A 18 1.55 -20.89 -2.22
CA GLY A 18 2.18 -19.99 -1.26
C GLY A 18 1.31 -18.76 -0.99
N GLN A 19 0.82 -18.12 -2.04
CA GLN A 19 -0.09 -16.99 -1.94
C GLN A 19 -1.40 -17.38 -1.24
N GLN A 20 -1.95 -18.56 -1.54
CA GLN A 20 -3.16 -19.04 -0.87
C GLN A 20 -2.91 -19.28 0.62
N ALA A 21 -1.79 -19.88 1.01
CA ALA A 21 -1.43 -20.08 2.41
C ALA A 21 -1.29 -18.75 3.15
N VAL A 22 -0.68 -17.75 2.54
CA VAL A 22 -0.58 -16.38 3.09
C VAL A 22 -1.97 -15.77 3.28
N ALA A 23 -2.85 -15.86 2.28
CA ALA A 23 -4.21 -15.35 2.38
C ALA A 23 -4.98 -16.01 3.55
N ASP A 24 -4.87 -17.32 3.69
CA ASP A 24 -5.55 -18.08 4.74
C ASP A 24 -5.02 -17.69 6.14
N VAL A 25 -3.70 -17.53 6.31
CA VAL A 25 -3.10 -17.09 7.57
C VAL A 25 -3.58 -15.70 7.95
N VAL A 26 -3.47 -14.72 7.04
CA VAL A 26 -3.86 -13.33 7.31
C VAL A 26 -5.35 -13.23 7.61
N THR A 27 -6.19 -13.90 6.82
CA THR A 27 -7.65 -13.98 7.05
C THR A 27 -7.96 -14.57 8.43
N SER A 28 -7.35 -15.71 8.77
CA SER A 28 -7.55 -16.37 10.08
C SER A 28 -7.14 -15.49 11.26
N VAL A 29 -6.11 -14.66 11.12
CA VAL A 29 -5.69 -13.71 12.16
C VAL A 29 -6.72 -12.59 12.29
N LEU A 30 -7.08 -11.94 11.18
CA LEU A 30 -7.94 -10.75 11.17
C LEU A 30 -9.41 -11.05 11.47
N ASP A 31 -9.91 -12.25 11.16
CA ASP A 31 -11.26 -12.70 11.56
C ASP A 31 -11.40 -12.86 13.08
N ARG A 32 -10.30 -13.15 13.79
CA ARG A 32 -10.28 -13.25 15.26
C ARG A 32 -10.09 -11.90 15.94
N ASP A 33 -9.15 -11.10 15.45
CA ASP A 33 -8.83 -9.80 16.01
C ASP A 33 -8.19 -8.90 14.93
N ASN A 34 -8.90 -7.84 14.54
CA ASN A 34 -8.47 -6.90 13.50
C ASN A 34 -7.61 -5.77 14.09
N THR A 35 -6.48 -6.13 14.71
CA THR A 35 -5.55 -5.19 15.34
C THR A 35 -4.10 -5.37 14.86
N TRP A 36 -3.27 -4.37 15.11
CA TRP A 36 -1.82 -4.46 14.89
C TRP A 36 -1.19 -5.60 15.71
N ASP A 37 -1.55 -5.72 16.98
CA ASP A 37 -0.98 -6.73 17.88
C ASP A 37 -1.34 -8.15 17.43
N ALA A 38 -2.52 -8.34 16.85
CA ALA A 38 -2.92 -9.61 16.27
C ALA A 38 -2.08 -9.95 15.02
N LEU A 39 -1.81 -8.97 14.14
CA LEU A 39 -0.95 -9.16 12.97
C LEU A 39 0.49 -9.53 13.38
N VAL A 40 1.04 -8.87 14.40
CA VAL A 40 2.38 -9.17 14.94
C VAL A 40 2.41 -10.58 15.56
N SER A 41 1.50 -10.86 16.50
CA SER A 41 1.47 -12.15 17.22
C SER A 41 1.06 -13.32 16.32
N GLY A 42 0.30 -13.05 15.25
CA GLY A 42 -0.08 -14.02 14.22
C GLY A 42 1.01 -14.26 13.18
N GLY A 43 2.18 -13.61 13.28
CA GLY A 43 3.32 -13.83 12.39
C GLY A 43 3.20 -13.15 11.02
N VAL A 44 2.20 -12.29 10.80
CA VAL A 44 1.98 -11.67 9.48
C VAL A 44 3.16 -10.82 9.03
N LEU A 45 3.83 -10.13 9.95
CA LEU A 45 5.03 -9.36 9.61
C LEU A 45 6.26 -10.25 9.37
N ALA A 46 6.30 -11.43 10.00
CA ALA A 46 7.37 -12.40 9.81
C ALA A 46 7.41 -12.95 8.38
N LEU A 47 6.27 -12.97 7.67
CA LEU A 47 6.19 -13.36 6.26
C LEU A 47 7.22 -12.63 5.39
N ALA A 48 7.42 -11.33 5.63
CA ALA A 48 8.35 -10.48 4.88
C ALA A 48 9.79 -10.45 5.45
N ALA A 49 10.03 -11.02 6.63
CA ALA A 49 11.39 -11.09 7.16
C ALA A 49 12.18 -12.24 6.51
N PRO A 50 13.47 -12.07 6.16
CA PRO A 50 14.30 -13.15 5.64
C PRO A 50 14.35 -14.38 6.57
N GLU A 51 14.44 -15.58 6.01
CA GLU A 51 14.54 -16.84 6.79
C GLU A 51 15.67 -16.80 7.83
N ARG A 52 16.83 -16.23 7.47
CA ARG A 52 17.98 -16.06 8.38
C ARG A 52 17.71 -15.15 9.57
N LEU A 53 16.63 -14.36 9.50
CA LEU A 53 16.13 -13.50 10.59
C LEU A 53 14.91 -14.10 11.30
N GLY A 54 14.57 -15.34 11.00
CA GLY A 54 13.44 -16.06 11.61
C GLY A 54 12.10 -15.77 10.97
N GLY A 55 12.07 -15.26 9.74
CA GLY A 55 10.86 -15.09 8.95
C GLY A 55 10.73 -16.13 7.84
N ASP A 56 9.79 -15.91 6.92
CA ASP A 56 9.49 -16.84 5.81
C ASP A 56 10.15 -16.41 4.48
N GLY A 57 10.78 -15.24 4.43
CA GLY A 57 11.54 -14.74 3.27
C GLY A 57 10.70 -14.54 2.02
N LEU A 58 9.40 -14.24 2.17
CA LEU A 58 8.47 -14.12 1.05
C LEU A 58 8.71 -12.85 0.22
N GLY A 59 8.42 -12.96 -1.08
CA GLY A 59 8.61 -11.89 -2.04
C GLY A 59 7.43 -10.93 -2.14
N ILE A 60 7.51 -10.04 -3.15
CA ILE A 60 6.49 -8.99 -3.37
C ILE A 60 5.10 -9.60 -3.66
N ALA A 61 5.00 -10.77 -4.29
CA ALA A 61 3.73 -11.40 -4.64
C ALA A 61 2.95 -11.82 -3.40
N GLU A 62 3.62 -12.46 -2.43
CA GLU A 62 3.03 -12.90 -1.18
C GLU A 62 2.77 -11.71 -0.24
N ILE A 63 3.67 -10.72 -0.21
CA ILE A 63 3.45 -9.46 0.53
C ILE A 63 2.21 -8.73 -0.01
N ALA A 64 2.03 -8.66 -1.33
CA ALA A 64 0.85 -8.07 -1.95
C ALA A 64 -0.44 -8.85 -1.61
N THR A 65 -0.35 -10.18 -1.53
CA THR A 65 -1.46 -11.04 -1.07
C THR A 65 -1.85 -10.72 0.36
N ALA A 66 -0.87 -10.64 1.27
CA ALA A 66 -1.10 -10.23 2.66
C ALA A 66 -1.75 -8.84 2.75
N LEU A 67 -1.27 -7.88 1.98
CA LEU A 67 -1.81 -6.52 1.91
C LEU A 67 -3.24 -6.50 1.36
N THR A 68 -3.56 -7.35 0.39
CA THR A 68 -4.91 -7.49 -0.15
C THR A 68 -5.88 -7.98 0.93
N GLU A 69 -5.49 -8.97 1.73
CA GLU A 69 -6.35 -9.48 2.82
C GLU A 69 -6.47 -8.46 3.97
N ILE A 70 -5.39 -7.76 4.34
CA ILE A 70 -5.44 -6.64 5.30
C ILE A 70 -6.42 -5.54 4.82
N GLY A 71 -6.37 -5.20 3.53
CA GLY A 71 -7.30 -4.27 2.91
C GLY A 71 -8.75 -4.79 2.92
N ARG A 72 -8.97 -6.07 2.62
CA ARG A 72 -10.30 -6.71 2.61
C ARG A 72 -11.00 -6.67 3.96
N HIS A 73 -10.23 -6.69 5.05
CA HIS A 73 -10.73 -6.55 6.41
C HIS A 73 -10.86 -5.08 6.89
N GLY A 74 -10.47 -4.11 6.05
CA GLY A 74 -10.51 -2.69 6.41
C GLY A 74 -9.65 -2.36 7.62
N THR A 75 -8.50 -3.02 7.75
CA THR A 75 -7.59 -2.85 8.88
C THR A 75 -6.89 -1.50 8.82
N ILE A 76 -7.02 -0.69 9.87
CA ILE A 76 -6.27 0.56 10.04
C ILE A 76 -5.13 0.30 11.02
N SER A 77 -3.92 0.15 10.50
CA SER A 77 -2.71 -0.11 11.30
C SER A 77 -1.45 0.28 10.52
N ALA A 78 -0.27 0.15 11.15
CA ALA A 78 1.01 0.35 10.49
C ALA A 78 1.38 -0.78 9.49
N ALA A 79 0.63 -1.88 9.43
CA ALA A 79 0.97 -3.05 8.61
C ALA A 79 1.11 -2.73 7.11
N PRO A 80 0.21 -1.95 6.47
CA PRO A 80 0.37 -1.66 5.05
C PRO A 80 1.68 -0.94 4.72
N VAL A 81 2.04 0.09 5.47
CA VAL A 81 3.28 0.82 5.21
C VAL A 81 4.52 0.03 5.62
N THR A 82 4.44 -0.77 6.68
CA THR A 82 5.55 -1.61 7.15
C THR A 82 5.87 -2.72 6.15
N LEU A 83 4.88 -3.47 5.68
CA LEU A 83 5.05 -4.52 4.69
C LEU A 83 5.49 -3.95 3.33
N THR A 84 4.96 -2.80 2.92
CA THR A 84 5.43 -2.06 1.74
C THR A 84 6.90 -1.71 1.86
N THR A 85 7.32 -1.17 3.01
CA THR A 85 8.73 -0.79 3.26
C THR A 85 9.63 -2.03 3.30
N ALA A 86 9.16 -3.13 3.87
CA ALA A 86 9.88 -4.40 3.86
C ALA A 86 10.09 -4.90 2.42
N ALA A 87 9.06 -4.84 1.55
CA ALA A 87 9.19 -5.20 0.14
C ALA A 87 10.25 -4.34 -0.59
N VAL A 88 10.30 -3.03 -0.30
CA VAL A 88 11.33 -2.12 -0.84
C VAL A 88 12.73 -2.53 -0.36
N LEU A 89 12.89 -2.84 0.92
CA LEU A 89 14.19 -3.26 1.48
C LEU A 89 14.62 -4.63 0.99
N LEU A 90 13.71 -5.57 0.78
CA LEU A 90 14.01 -6.89 0.20
C LEU A 90 14.49 -6.79 -1.25
N ASP A 91 13.96 -5.85 -2.03
CA ASP A 91 14.32 -5.64 -3.44
C ASP A 91 15.67 -4.88 -3.59
N LEU A 92 15.92 -3.87 -2.74
CA LEU A 92 16.97 -2.88 -2.97
C LEU A 92 18.15 -2.97 -1.99
N ALA A 93 17.98 -3.54 -0.82
CA ALA A 93 19.02 -3.58 0.20
C ALA A 93 19.91 -4.81 0.05
N SER A 94 21.21 -4.66 0.32
CA SER A 94 22.12 -5.79 0.47
C SER A 94 21.74 -6.68 1.66
N GLU A 95 22.21 -7.93 1.71
CA GLU A 95 21.94 -8.83 2.83
C GLU A 95 22.32 -8.21 4.19
N SER A 96 23.46 -7.54 4.28
CA SER A 96 23.88 -6.88 5.53
C SER A 96 22.98 -5.72 5.92
N GLN A 97 22.43 -4.99 4.95
CA GLN A 97 21.45 -3.94 5.17
C GLN A 97 20.10 -4.52 5.58
N GLN A 98 19.64 -5.60 4.92
CA GLN A 98 18.44 -6.32 5.31
C GLN A 98 18.54 -6.85 6.74
N ASP A 99 19.69 -7.43 7.13
CA ASP A 99 19.95 -7.92 8.48
C ASP A 99 19.83 -6.80 9.52
N ARG A 100 20.24 -5.57 9.18
CA ARG A 100 20.14 -4.41 10.06
C ARG A 100 18.72 -3.86 10.14
N TYR A 101 18.03 -3.70 9.01
CA TYR A 101 16.76 -2.98 8.95
C TYR A 101 15.55 -3.86 9.23
N LEU A 102 15.64 -5.18 8.94
CA LEU A 102 14.54 -6.13 9.09
C LEU A 102 14.66 -7.02 10.33
N ALA A 103 15.74 -6.90 11.13
CA ALA A 103 16.00 -7.75 12.30
C ALA A 103 14.82 -7.82 13.31
N GLU A 104 14.13 -6.71 13.49
CA GLU A 104 13.04 -6.60 14.46
C GLU A 104 11.65 -6.63 13.81
N LEU A 105 11.56 -6.86 12.49
CA LEU A 105 10.31 -6.84 11.74
C LEU A 105 9.30 -7.87 12.30
N ALA A 106 9.73 -9.11 12.49
CA ALA A 106 8.90 -10.18 13.04
C ALA A 106 8.39 -9.90 14.47
N LYS A 107 9.06 -8.99 15.19
CA LYS A 107 8.67 -8.58 16.55
C LYS A 107 7.78 -7.33 16.58
N GLY A 108 7.39 -6.82 15.42
CA GLY A 108 6.51 -5.66 15.29
C GLY A 108 7.24 -4.32 15.20
N SER A 109 8.49 -4.30 14.71
CA SER A 109 9.12 -3.02 14.36
C SER A 109 8.40 -2.37 13.19
N VAL A 110 8.01 -1.11 13.35
CA VAL A 110 7.38 -0.32 12.30
C VAL A 110 8.44 0.23 11.37
N LEU A 111 8.20 0.08 10.07
CA LEU A 111 9.00 0.65 9.00
C LEU A 111 8.13 1.59 8.16
N THR A 112 8.71 2.63 7.57
CA THR A 112 7.94 3.53 6.70
C THR A 112 8.77 4.09 5.55
N VAL A 113 8.07 4.48 4.48
CA VAL A 113 8.63 5.16 3.31
C VAL A 113 8.31 6.66 3.35
N ALA A 114 9.26 7.49 2.93
CA ALA A 114 9.14 8.93 2.87
C ALA A 114 9.45 9.42 1.44
N LEU A 115 8.41 9.59 0.62
CA LEU A 115 8.51 9.79 -0.83
C LEU A 115 8.04 11.16 -1.28
N ASN A 116 6.79 11.55 -0.91
CA ASN A 116 6.14 12.75 -1.40
C ASN A 116 6.84 14.02 -0.90
N GLU A 117 6.91 15.02 -1.76
CA GLU A 117 7.52 16.31 -1.46
C GLU A 117 6.52 17.46 -1.67
N PRO A 118 6.80 18.67 -1.16
CA PRO A 118 5.93 19.81 -1.39
C PRO A 118 5.66 20.03 -2.89
N GLY A 119 4.38 19.92 -3.26
CA GLY A 119 3.92 20.14 -4.64
C GLY A 119 4.00 18.93 -5.57
N VAL A 120 4.61 17.79 -5.17
CA VAL A 120 4.72 16.61 -6.03
C VAL A 120 4.60 15.31 -5.25
N SER A 121 3.79 14.39 -5.76
CA SER A 121 3.66 13.03 -5.19
C SER A 121 4.58 12.07 -5.94
N GLN A 122 5.32 11.27 -5.20
CA GLN A 122 6.20 10.22 -5.70
C GLN A 122 7.12 10.68 -6.85
N PRO A 123 7.93 11.75 -6.66
CA PRO A 123 8.80 12.24 -7.74
C PRO A 123 9.90 11.21 -8.07
N ASP A 124 10.13 10.97 -9.36
CA ASP A 124 11.29 10.19 -9.83
C ASP A 124 12.61 10.96 -9.70
N ARG A 125 12.50 12.29 -9.59
CA ARG A 125 13.62 13.21 -9.30
C ARG A 125 13.31 14.00 -8.05
N PRO A 126 13.59 13.46 -6.86
CA PRO A 126 13.34 14.14 -5.60
C PRO A 126 14.15 15.44 -5.47
N ALA A 127 13.57 16.44 -4.81
CA ALA A 127 14.28 17.68 -4.42
C ALA A 127 15.00 17.52 -3.07
N THR A 128 14.68 16.49 -2.28
CA THR A 128 15.44 16.13 -1.07
C THR A 128 16.86 15.80 -1.48
N SER A 129 17.84 16.50 -0.92
CA SER A 129 19.23 16.37 -1.32
C SER A 129 20.03 15.48 -0.38
N LEU A 130 20.91 14.64 -0.97
CA LEU A 130 21.93 13.89 -0.25
C LEU A 130 23.30 14.31 -0.79
N SER A 131 24.04 15.09 -0.02
CA SER A 131 25.37 15.61 -0.40
C SER A 131 26.35 15.49 0.75
N ALA A 132 27.55 14.98 0.46
CA ALA A 132 28.62 14.79 1.44
C ALA A 132 28.14 14.04 2.72
N GLY A 133 27.31 13.02 2.57
CA GLY A 133 26.76 12.25 3.68
C GLY A 133 25.75 13.01 4.54
N ARG A 134 25.14 14.06 4.00
CA ARG A 134 24.12 14.88 4.70
C ARG A 134 22.82 14.91 3.91
N LEU A 135 21.73 14.55 4.59
CA LEU A 135 20.37 14.56 4.03
C LEU A 135 19.65 15.84 4.44
N ASN A 136 19.09 16.54 3.44
CA ASN A 136 18.30 17.75 3.64
C ASN A 136 17.04 17.73 2.76
N GLY A 137 15.87 18.01 3.34
CA GLY A 137 14.61 18.04 2.60
C GLY A 137 13.39 17.94 3.48
N THR A 138 12.23 17.86 2.84
CA THR A 138 10.95 17.69 3.54
C THR A 138 10.10 16.68 2.79
N LYS A 139 9.58 15.70 3.53
CA LYS A 139 8.66 14.67 3.03
C LYS A 139 7.29 14.82 3.65
N LEU A 140 6.26 14.63 2.84
CA LEU A 140 4.86 14.81 3.21
C LEU A 140 4.12 13.46 3.24
N GLY A 141 3.09 13.36 4.09
CA GLY A 141 2.22 12.19 4.12
C GLY A 141 2.94 10.91 4.56
N VAL A 142 3.94 11.03 5.46
CA VAL A 142 4.70 9.89 5.95
C VAL A 142 3.90 9.19 7.04
N GLY A 143 3.34 8.03 6.71
CA GLY A 143 2.53 7.25 7.63
C GLY A 143 3.35 6.66 8.77
N TYR A 144 2.85 6.75 10.01
CA TYR A 144 3.43 6.16 11.20
C TYR A 144 4.89 6.53 11.48
N ALA A 145 5.38 7.66 10.97
CA ALA A 145 6.79 8.05 11.07
C ALA A 145 7.31 8.11 12.51
N SER A 146 6.49 8.55 13.48
CA SER A 146 6.89 8.63 14.89
C SER A 146 7.01 7.27 15.59
N ALA A 147 6.33 6.24 15.07
CA ALA A 147 6.41 4.87 15.56
C ALA A 147 7.46 4.05 14.79
N ALA A 148 7.89 4.52 13.62
CA ALA A 148 8.82 3.80 12.77
C ALA A 148 10.23 3.80 13.38
N GLN A 149 10.91 2.66 13.29
CA GLN A 149 12.33 2.56 13.60
C GLN A 149 13.19 3.11 12.47
N TRP A 150 12.80 2.82 11.22
CA TRP A 150 13.51 3.18 10.02
C TRP A 150 12.60 3.86 9.00
N LEU A 151 13.14 4.89 8.35
CA LEU A 151 12.53 5.61 7.25
C LEU A 151 13.35 5.33 5.99
N VAL A 152 12.73 4.78 4.95
CA VAL A 152 13.30 4.71 3.60
C VAL A 152 12.97 6.02 2.89
N VAL A 153 13.99 6.79 2.54
CA VAL A 153 13.86 8.15 2.01
C VAL A 153 14.44 8.23 0.60
N THR A 154 13.66 8.71 -0.36
CA THR A 154 14.15 9.02 -1.71
C THR A 154 14.82 10.38 -1.73
N ALA A 155 16.01 10.48 -2.33
CA ALA A 155 16.80 11.71 -2.49
C ALA A 155 17.29 11.86 -3.94
N ASP A 156 17.83 13.03 -4.28
CA ASP A 156 18.32 13.39 -5.62
C ASP A 156 19.42 12.45 -6.16
N SER A 157 20.21 11.87 -5.27
CA SER A 157 21.33 11.00 -5.61
C SER A 157 21.11 9.53 -5.24
N GLY A 158 19.92 9.13 -4.80
CA GLY A 158 19.60 7.75 -4.48
C GLY A 158 18.55 7.56 -3.40
N VAL A 159 18.58 6.41 -2.75
CA VAL A 159 17.66 6.04 -1.67
C VAL A 159 18.48 5.76 -0.42
N VAL A 160 18.05 6.31 0.70
CA VAL A 160 18.74 6.14 1.99
C VAL A 160 17.80 5.60 3.04
N VAL A 161 18.37 4.93 4.04
CA VAL A 161 17.65 4.49 5.23
C VAL A 161 18.11 5.30 6.42
N VAL A 162 17.16 5.94 7.12
CA VAL A 162 17.46 6.83 8.23
C VAL A 162 16.66 6.38 9.47
N ARG A 163 17.27 6.44 10.64
CA ARG A 163 16.50 6.24 11.88
C ARG A 163 15.57 7.42 12.12
N SER A 164 14.38 7.13 12.58
CA SER A 164 13.36 8.16 12.85
C SER A 164 13.77 9.12 13.99
N ASP A 165 14.64 8.66 14.89
CA ASP A 165 15.17 9.40 16.05
C ASP A 165 16.56 10.04 15.79
N SER A 166 17.06 10.05 14.54
CA SER A 166 18.34 10.66 14.20
C SER A 166 18.33 12.18 14.46
N ASP A 167 19.47 12.71 14.88
CA ASP A 167 19.68 14.15 14.98
C ASP A 167 19.39 14.85 13.64
N GLY A 168 18.63 15.93 13.67
CA GLY A 168 18.21 16.67 12.49
C GLY A 168 16.90 16.17 11.85
N VAL A 169 16.32 15.06 12.29
CA VAL A 169 14.98 14.62 11.91
C VAL A 169 13.95 15.32 12.81
N SER A 170 12.97 15.96 12.19
CA SER A 170 11.83 16.55 12.91
C SER A 170 10.52 16.17 12.26
N MET A 171 9.49 15.95 13.07
CA MET A 171 8.20 15.45 12.63
C MET A 171 7.07 16.36 13.10
N THR A 172 6.16 16.70 12.19
CA THR A 172 4.94 17.44 12.53
C THR A 172 3.74 16.57 12.12
N LYS A 173 2.88 16.23 13.07
CA LYS A 173 1.69 15.41 12.83
C LYS A 173 0.70 16.16 11.93
N THR A 174 0.15 15.46 10.96
CA THR A 174 -0.88 15.96 10.04
C THR A 174 -2.15 15.12 10.13
N PRO A 175 -3.33 15.68 9.84
CA PRO A 175 -4.56 14.91 9.87
C PRO A 175 -4.63 13.95 8.67
N SER A 176 -5.10 12.72 8.93
CA SER A 176 -5.51 11.74 7.93
C SER A 176 -7.02 11.55 7.94
N ALA A 177 -7.60 11.05 6.87
CA ALA A 177 -9.04 10.81 6.80
C ALA A 177 -9.47 9.60 7.63
N ASN A 178 -8.61 8.58 7.70
CA ASN A 178 -8.88 7.33 8.45
C ASN A 178 -8.42 7.38 9.91
N GLY A 179 -7.90 8.54 10.39
CA GLY A 179 -7.42 8.71 11.76
C GLY A 179 -6.04 8.08 12.06
N SER A 180 -5.37 7.50 11.06
CA SER A 180 -4.02 6.98 11.23
C SER A 180 -3.01 8.10 11.46
N ASP A 181 -1.89 7.76 12.09
CA ASP A 181 -0.81 8.71 12.33
C ASP A 181 -0.06 9.02 11.02
N GLU A 182 -0.06 10.30 10.65
CA GLU A 182 0.63 10.80 9.48
C GLU A 182 1.45 12.03 9.81
N PHE A 183 2.59 12.23 9.14
CA PHE A 183 3.53 13.28 9.47
C PHE A 183 4.10 13.98 8.23
N VAL A 184 4.43 15.25 8.41
CA VAL A 184 5.48 15.93 7.64
C VAL A 184 6.80 15.62 8.35
N VAL A 185 7.76 15.07 7.62
CA VAL A 185 9.11 14.78 8.12
C VAL A 185 10.11 15.72 7.45
N THR A 186 10.87 16.46 8.26
CA THR A 186 11.90 17.38 7.76
C THR A 186 13.26 16.89 8.21
N PHE A 187 14.18 16.82 7.26
CA PHE A 187 15.59 16.45 7.43
C PHE A 187 16.43 17.72 7.34
N ARG A 188 17.23 18.01 8.35
CA ARG A 188 18.14 19.14 8.41
C ARG A 188 19.52 18.64 8.80
N ASP A 189 20.42 18.56 7.82
CA ASP A 189 21.80 18.13 8.01
C ASP A 189 21.93 16.76 8.69
N VAL A 190 20.99 15.84 8.39
CA VAL A 190 20.97 14.50 8.96
C VAL A 190 22.15 13.71 8.41
N ALA A 191 22.97 13.14 9.32
CA ALA A 191 24.10 12.32 8.93
C ALA A 191 23.61 10.97 8.37
N VAL A 192 24.11 10.62 7.18
CA VAL A 192 23.87 9.35 6.49
C VAL A 192 25.22 8.68 6.26
N ALA A 193 25.39 7.48 6.78
CA ALA A 193 26.60 6.69 6.50
C ALA A 193 26.51 6.07 5.10
N ASP A 194 27.65 5.76 4.50
CA ASP A 194 27.69 5.10 3.18
C ASP A 194 26.93 3.77 3.20
N ASP A 195 27.00 3.04 4.33
CA ASP A 195 26.27 1.78 4.55
C ASP A 195 24.74 1.96 4.71
N ASP A 196 24.25 3.17 4.82
CA ASP A 196 22.81 3.48 4.87
C ASP A 196 22.27 3.95 3.52
N VAL A 197 23.12 4.01 2.49
CA VAL A 197 22.72 4.25 1.09
C VAL A 197 22.41 2.92 0.43
N LEU A 198 21.22 2.79 -0.18
CA LEU A 198 20.86 1.60 -0.96
C LEU A 198 21.51 1.70 -2.34
N ALA A 199 22.56 0.92 -2.57
CA ALA A 199 23.40 1.02 -3.76
C ALA A 199 22.62 0.72 -5.05
N GLY A 200 22.70 1.65 -6.02
CA GLY A 200 22.02 1.50 -7.32
C GLY A 200 20.50 1.69 -7.29
N ALA A 201 19.91 1.97 -6.12
CA ALA A 201 18.49 2.23 -6.00
C ALA A 201 18.13 3.65 -6.43
N GLY A 202 17.15 3.79 -7.30
CA GLY A 202 16.56 5.06 -7.70
C GLY A 202 15.14 5.25 -7.14
N ALA A 203 14.70 6.49 -7.07
CA ALA A 203 13.34 6.84 -6.61
C ALA A 203 12.27 6.13 -7.45
N HIS A 204 12.48 6.00 -8.76
CA HIS A 204 11.55 5.31 -9.67
C HIS A 204 11.24 3.87 -9.20
N ARG A 205 12.27 3.06 -8.89
CA ARG A 205 12.06 1.67 -8.42
C ARG A 205 11.30 1.62 -7.09
N VAL A 206 11.59 2.54 -6.16
CA VAL A 206 10.83 2.64 -4.91
C VAL A 206 9.38 2.99 -5.19
N ASN A 207 9.11 3.95 -6.10
CA ASN A 207 7.76 4.34 -6.49
C ASN A 207 6.98 3.18 -7.12
N GLN A 208 7.62 2.35 -7.98
CA GLN A 208 7.03 1.13 -8.54
C GLN A 208 6.57 0.17 -7.44
N LEU A 209 7.46 -0.19 -6.51
CA LEU A 209 7.18 -1.13 -5.43
C LEU A 209 6.08 -0.61 -4.49
N VAL A 210 6.13 0.68 -4.14
CA VAL A 210 5.12 1.31 -3.27
C VAL A 210 3.76 1.38 -3.98
N LEU A 211 3.71 1.73 -5.26
CA LEU A 211 2.46 1.79 -5.99
C LEU A 211 1.82 0.40 -6.16
N ALA A 212 2.62 -0.63 -6.45
CA ALA A 212 2.14 -2.01 -6.57
C ALA A 212 1.56 -2.53 -5.24
N THR A 213 2.29 -2.34 -4.14
CA THR A 213 1.86 -2.81 -2.81
C THR A 213 0.67 -2.02 -2.27
N PHE A 214 0.63 -0.69 -2.42
CA PHE A 214 -0.54 0.11 -2.08
C PHE A 214 -1.73 -0.18 -3.00
N GLY A 215 -1.48 -0.54 -4.26
CA GLY A 215 -2.49 -1.02 -5.19
C GLY A 215 -3.15 -2.31 -4.73
N ALA A 216 -2.35 -3.28 -4.27
CA ALA A 216 -2.84 -4.53 -3.70
C ALA A 216 -3.70 -4.29 -2.43
N PHE A 217 -3.22 -3.43 -1.52
CA PHE A 217 -3.99 -3.03 -0.34
C PHE A 217 -5.32 -2.35 -0.72
N ALA A 218 -5.29 -1.43 -1.69
CA ALA A 218 -6.49 -0.74 -2.18
C ALA A 218 -7.48 -1.70 -2.86
N ALA A 219 -7.00 -2.67 -3.64
CA ALA A 219 -7.83 -3.72 -4.23
C ALA A 219 -8.59 -4.50 -3.14
N GLY A 220 -7.91 -4.82 -2.05
CA GLY A 220 -8.51 -5.42 -0.86
C GLY A 220 -9.59 -4.52 -0.24
N LEU A 221 -9.30 -3.23 -0.02
CA LEU A 221 -10.26 -2.27 0.54
C LEU A 221 -11.54 -2.18 -0.31
N VAL A 222 -11.41 -2.06 -1.64
CA VAL A 222 -12.58 -1.97 -2.52
C VAL A 222 -13.38 -3.27 -2.53
N ALA A 223 -12.70 -4.43 -2.53
CA ALA A 223 -13.35 -5.74 -2.44
C ALA A 223 -14.08 -5.97 -1.12
N GLY A 224 -13.49 -5.54 0.00
CA GLY A 224 -14.11 -5.60 1.32
C GLY A 224 -15.35 -4.72 1.43
N ALA A 225 -15.27 -3.48 0.93
CA ALA A 225 -16.41 -2.56 0.87
C ALA A 225 -17.53 -3.10 -0.02
N LEU A 226 -17.19 -3.67 -1.18
CA LEU A 226 -18.15 -4.32 -2.08
C LEU A 226 -18.89 -5.46 -1.38
N ARG A 227 -18.15 -6.37 -0.71
CA ARG A 227 -18.75 -7.49 0.04
C ARG A 227 -19.69 -6.98 1.12
N LEU A 228 -19.22 -6.06 1.97
CA LEU A 228 -20.03 -5.47 3.04
C LEU A 228 -21.32 -4.84 2.49
N THR A 229 -21.23 -4.15 1.34
CA THR A 229 -22.37 -3.50 0.70
C THR A 229 -23.34 -4.53 0.10
N ALA A 230 -22.82 -5.58 -0.56
CA ALA A 230 -23.63 -6.64 -1.14
C ALA A 230 -24.44 -7.39 -0.05
N ASP A 231 -23.81 -7.74 1.06
CA ASP A 231 -24.43 -8.40 2.20
C ASP A 231 -25.52 -7.51 2.83
N TYR A 232 -25.22 -6.21 2.97
CA TYR A 232 -26.19 -5.26 3.51
C TYR A 232 -27.43 -5.11 2.63
N VAL A 233 -27.29 -4.87 1.34
CA VAL A 233 -28.45 -4.68 0.44
C VAL A 233 -29.24 -5.97 0.19
N ALA A 234 -28.62 -7.14 0.37
CA ALA A 234 -29.30 -8.43 0.28
C ALA A 234 -30.23 -8.70 1.47
N THR A 235 -29.92 -8.15 2.65
CA THR A 235 -30.66 -8.40 3.89
C THR A 235 -31.53 -7.21 4.32
N ARG A 236 -31.16 -5.98 3.97
CA ARG A 236 -31.91 -4.78 4.32
C ARG A 236 -33.17 -4.65 3.50
N GLU A 237 -34.32 -4.62 4.16
CA GLU A 237 -35.62 -4.44 3.52
C GLU A 237 -36.11 -2.98 3.63
N GLN A 238 -36.64 -2.45 2.54
CA GLN A 238 -37.39 -1.23 2.42
C GLN A 238 -38.49 -1.42 1.36
N PHE A 239 -39.67 -0.73 1.55
CA PHE A 239 -40.80 -0.86 0.64
C PHE A 239 -41.27 -2.32 0.47
N GLY A 240 -41.14 -3.15 1.52
CA GLY A 240 -41.63 -4.52 1.58
C GLY A 240 -40.74 -5.57 0.84
N ARG A 241 -39.51 -5.22 0.50
CA ARG A 241 -38.57 -6.17 -0.16
C ARG A 241 -37.10 -5.78 0.07
N PRO A 242 -36.15 -6.71 -0.10
CA PRO A 242 -34.72 -6.41 -0.01
C PRO A 242 -34.27 -5.33 -0.99
N LEU A 243 -33.31 -4.49 -0.56
CA LEU A 243 -32.79 -3.39 -1.40
C LEU A 243 -32.16 -3.91 -2.71
N SER A 244 -31.51 -5.08 -2.68
CA SER A 244 -30.91 -5.72 -3.84
C SER A 244 -31.88 -6.00 -5.01
N THR A 245 -33.19 -6.02 -4.75
CA THR A 245 -34.23 -6.26 -5.77
C THR A 245 -34.57 -5.01 -6.60
N PHE A 246 -34.05 -3.83 -6.23
CA PHE A 246 -34.27 -2.59 -6.97
C PHE A 246 -33.21 -2.45 -8.07
N GLN A 247 -33.63 -2.18 -9.31
CA GLN A 247 -32.72 -2.06 -10.46
C GLN A 247 -31.62 -1.01 -10.25
N THR A 248 -31.93 0.13 -9.65
CA THR A 248 -30.93 1.17 -9.37
C THR A 248 -29.88 0.69 -8.40
N VAL A 249 -30.25 -0.06 -7.36
CA VAL A 249 -29.29 -0.64 -6.40
C VAL A 249 -28.40 -1.67 -7.10
N ALA A 250 -29.01 -2.55 -7.94
CA ALA A 250 -28.24 -3.53 -8.70
C ALA A 250 -27.27 -2.86 -9.69
N ALA A 251 -27.67 -1.79 -10.37
CA ALA A 251 -26.81 -1.03 -11.27
C ALA A 251 -25.63 -0.40 -10.52
N GLN A 252 -25.88 0.29 -9.40
CA GLN A 252 -24.84 0.92 -8.59
C GLN A 252 -23.84 -0.13 -8.03
N LEU A 253 -24.35 -1.28 -7.56
CA LEU A 253 -23.49 -2.35 -7.07
C LEU A 253 -22.62 -2.94 -8.21
N SER A 254 -23.16 -3.00 -9.42
CA SER A 254 -22.40 -3.43 -10.61
C SER A 254 -21.26 -2.47 -10.97
N GLU A 255 -21.46 -1.15 -10.80
CA GLU A 255 -20.39 -0.16 -10.99
C GLU A 255 -19.26 -0.36 -9.96
N VAL A 256 -19.60 -0.59 -8.68
CA VAL A 256 -18.60 -0.91 -7.65
C VAL A 256 -17.87 -2.22 -7.96
N TYR A 257 -18.60 -3.24 -8.44
CA TYR A 257 -18.01 -4.52 -8.84
C TYR A 257 -17.00 -4.34 -9.98
N ILE A 258 -17.35 -3.58 -11.02
CA ILE A 258 -16.45 -3.31 -12.16
C ILE A 258 -15.17 -2.60 -11.65
N ALA A 259 -15.31 -1.55 -10.82
CA ALA A 259 -14.16 -0.86 -10.26
C ALA A 259 -13.27 -1.80 -9.43
N SER A 260 -13.87 -2.63 -8.56
CA SER A 260 -13.17 -3.61 -7.75
C SER A 260 -12.39 -4.61 -8.60
N ARG A 261 -13.03 -5.20 -9.63
CA ARG A 261 -12.40 -6.20 -10.50
C ARG A 261 -11.28 -5.61 -11.33
N THR A 262 -11.46 -4.40 -11.86
CA THR A 262 -10.43 -3.74 -12.67
C THR A 262 -9.21 -3.38 -11.82
N ILE A 263 -9.39 -2.76 -10.65
CA ILE A 263 -8.28 -2.41 -9.74
C ILE A 263 -7.54 -3.69 -9.31
N SER A 264 -8.26 -4.75 -8.95
CA SER A 264 -7.65 -6.03 -8.56
C SER A 264 -6.83 -6.63 -9.70
N LEU A 265 -7.36 -6.66 -10.93
CA LEU A 265 -6.67 -7.23 -12.09
C LEU A 265 -5.37 -6.48 -12.39
N VAL A 266 -5.42 -5.15 -12.45
CA VAL A 266 -4.23 -4.35 -12.77
C VAL A 266 -3.20 -4.40 -11.64
N ALA A 267 -3.64 -4.42 -10.37
CA ALA A 267 -2.73 -4.61 -9.23
C ALA A 267 -2.02 -5.98 -9.29
N THR A 268 -2.76 -7.06 -9.60
CA THR A 268 -2.18 -8.39 -9.75
C THR A 268 -1.19 -8.45 -10.91
N SER A 269 -1.52 -7.84 -12.06
CA SER A 269 -0.63 -7.76 -13.21
C SER A 269 0.67 -7.03 -12.88
N ALA A 270 0.59 -5.84 -12.27
CA ALA A 270 1.76 -5.06 -11.88
C ALA A 270 2.66 -5.80 -10.88
N VAL A 271 2.06 -6.45 -9.86
CA VAL A 271 2.80 -7.25 -8.87
C VAL A 271 3.48 -8.44 -9.53
N TRP A 272 2.79 -9.14 -10.43
CA TRP A 272 3.35 -10.27 -11.17
C TRP A 272 4.53 -9.83 -12.04
N LEU A 273 4.40 -8.75 -12.81
CA LEU A 273 5.49 -8.22 -13.63
C LEU A 273 6.72 -7.89 -12.77
N LEU A 274 6.52 -7.20 -11.64
CA LEU A 274 7.61 -6.86 -10.72
C LEU A 274 8.25 -8.11 -10.10
N SER A 275 7.47 -9.15 -9.78
CA SER A 275 7.98 -10.41 -9.22
C SER A 275 8.83 -11.19 -10.22
N GLN A 276 8.59 -11.02 -11.53
CA GLN A 276 9.36 -11.62 -12.62
C GLN A 276 10.55 -10.75 -13.07
N GLY A 277 10.76 -9.58 -12.44
CA GLY A 277 11.78 -8.62 -12.87
C GLY A 277 11.49 -8.00 -14.24
N LEU A 278 10.22 -7.95 -14.64
CA LEU A 278 9.76 -7.37 -15.89
C LEU A 278 9.37 -5.89 -15.70
N ASP A 279 9.28 -5.18 -16.82
CA ASP A 279 8.79 -3.79 -16.84
C ASP A 279 7.29 -3.75 -16.52
N ALA A 280 6.91 -2.94 -15.52
CA ALA A 280 5.56 -2.78 -15.04
C ALA A 280 5.03 -1.33 -15.14
N ASP A 281 5.75 -0.43 -15.79
CA ASP A 281 5.43 1.00 -15.78
C ASP A 281 4.05 1.31 -16.33
N ASP A 282 3.65 0.70 -17.45
CA ASP A 282 2.33 0.89 -18.04
C ASP A 282 1.21 0.39 -17.11
N ASP A 283 1.37 -0.81 -16.53
CA ASP A 283 0.41 -1.38 -15.59
C ASP A 283 0.29 -0.53 -14.31
N LEU A 284 1.41 -0.06 -13.81
CA LEU A 284 1.44 0.82 -12.62
C LEU A 284 0.82 2.19 -12.89
N ALA A 285 1.05 2.78 -14.08
CA ALA A 285 0.41 4.02 -14.46
C ALA A 285 -1.12 3.85 -14.54
N ILE A 286 -1.59 2.77 -15.17
CA ILE A 286 -3.01 2.40 -15.23
C ILE A 286 -3.57 2.17 -13.83
N LEU A 287 -2.87 1.40 -12.98
CA LEU A 287 -3.27 1.13 -11.60
C LEU A 287 -3.44 2.43 -10.80
N GLY A 288 -2.43 3.31 -10.83
CA GLY A 288 -2.46 4.58 -10.12
C GLY A 288 -3.64 5.47 -10.55
N TYR A 289 -3.92 5.52 -11.86
CA TYR A 289 -5.06 6.25 -12.39
C TYR A 289 -6.40 5.63 -11.96
N TRP A 290 -6.59 4.33 -12.11
CA TRP A 290 -7.82 3.64 -11.70
C TRP A 290 -8.08 3.76 -10.20
N LEU A 291 -7.07 3.57 -9.39
CA LEU A 291 -7.17 3.71 -7.93
C LEU A 291 -7.61 5.12 -7.53
N THR A 292 -7.04 6.15 -8.13
CA THR A 292 -7.34 7.54 -7.74
C THR A 292 -8.62 8.09 -8.38
N SER A 293 -9.01 7.59 -9.57
CA SER A 293 -10.19 8.07 -10.31
C SER A 293 -11.45 7.26 -10.06
N GLN A 294 -11.36 5.93 -9.85
CA GLN A 294 -12.51 5.03 -9.75
C GLN A 294 -12.79 4.52 -8.34
N ALA A 295 -11.76 4.28 -7.51
CA ALA A 295 -12.01 3.79 -6.16
C ALA A 295 -12.80 4.81 -5.28
N PRO A 296 -12.49 6.13 -5.26
CA PRO A 296 -13.28 7.08 -4.47
C PRO A 296 -14.76 7.18 -4.88
N PRO A 297 -15.14 7.23 -6.19
CA PRO A 297 -16.54 7.12 -6.59
C PRO A 297 -17.21 5.82 -6.14
N ALA A 298 -16.55 4.67 -6.30
CA ALA A 298 -17.07 3.38 -5.85
C ALA A 298 -17.36 3.38 -4.35
N MET A 299 -16.46 3.96 -3.53
CA MET A 299 -16.70 4.10 -2.09
C MET A 299 -17.91 5.01 -1.79
N ARG A 300 -18.10 6.09 -2.55
CA ARG A 300 -19.31 6.95 -2.39
C ARG A 300 -20.59 6.18 -2.70
N LEU A 301 -20.58 5.31 -3.71
CA LEU A 301 -21.73 4.44 -4.00
C LEU A 301 -22.01 3.45 -2.86
N CYS A 302 -20.97 2.84 -2.28
CA CYS A 302 -21.11 1.98 -1.11
C CYS A 302 -21.75 2.76 0.07
N HIS A 303 -21.24 3.95 0.39
CA HIS A 303 -21.86 4.81 1.42
C HIS A 303 -23.32 5.14 1.13
N HIS A 304 -23.63 5.52 -0.11
CA HIS A 304 -24.99 5.83 -0.56
C HIS A 304 -25.92 4.62 -0.36
N LEU A 305 -25.49 3.42 -0.72
CA LEU A 305 -26.28 2.20 -0.60
C LEU A 305 -26.54 1.79 0.87
N HIS A 306 -25.67 2.16 1.80
CA HIS A 306 -25.87 1.97 3.25
C HIS A 306 -26.78 3.05 3.87
N GLY A 307 -27.03 4.17 3.18
CA GLY A 307 -27.83 5.28 3.68
C GLY A 307 -27.29 5.83 5.01
N GLY A 308 -28.16 6.06 5.99
CA GLY A 308 -27.76 6.62 7.29
C GLY A 308 -26.74 5.75 8.05
N MET A 309 -26.75 4.44 7.87
CA MET A 309 -25.76 3.53 8.48
C MET A 309 -24.34 3.80 7.99
N GLY A 310 -24.17 4.17 6.71
CA GLY A 310 -22.88 4.51 6.15
C GLY A 310 -22.23 5.75 6.77
N MET A 311 -23.01 6.62 7.41
CA MET A 311 -22.53 7.84 8.06
C MET A 311 -22.08 7.61 9.52
N ASP A 312 -22.28 6.42 10.07
CA ASP A 312 -21.85 6.07 11.42
C ASP A 312 -20.35 5.71 11.40
N ILE A 313 -19.53 6.49 12.12
CA ILE A 313 -18.07 6.28 12.20
C ILE A 313 -17.67 4.95 12.89
N THR A 314 -18.61 4.34 13.63
CA THR A 314 -18.38 3.02 14.24
C THR A 314 -18.71 1.87 13.28
N TYR A 315 -19.41 2.17 12.19
CA TYR A 315 -19.75 1.18 11.18
C TYR A 315 -18.55 0.92 10.24
N PRO A 316 -18.26 -0.34 9.88
CA PRO A 316 -17.03 -0.70 9.15
C PRO A 316 -16.83 0.05 7.82
N MET A 317 -17.88 0.57 7.18
CA MET A 317 -17.78 1.27 5.89
C MET A 317 -16.86 2.49 5.95
N ASP A 318 -16.82 3.21 7.09
CA ASP A 318 -15.94 4.37 7.25
C ASP A 318 -14.46 4.02 7.07
N ARG A 319 -14.02 2.86 7.55
CA ARG A 319 -12.62 2.40 7.44
C ARG A 319 -12.19 2.25 5.97
N TYR A 320 -13.05 1.69 5.13
CA TYR A 320 -12.78 1.51 3.70
C TYR A 320 -12.75 2.84 2.96
N PHE A 321 -13.77 3.66 3.20
CA PHE A 321 -13.90 4.96 2.54
C PHE A 321 -12.74 5.90 2.87
N SER A 322 -12.46 6.07 4.16
CA SER A 322 -11.41 6.97 4.64
C SER A 322 -10.01 6.51 4.20
N SER A 323 -9.73 5.20 4.22
CA SER A 323 -8.45 4.67 3.75
C SER A 323 -8.24 4.86 2.24
N ILE A 324 -9.26 4.63 1.40
CA ILE A 324 -9.18 4.90 -0.05
C ILE A 324 -8.97 6.41 -0.30
N LYS A 325 -9.60 7.28 0.49
CA LYS A 325 -9.42 8.73 0.38
C LYS A 325 -7.98 9.15 0.69
N ASP A 326 -7.37 8.60 1.74
CA ASP A 326 -5.97 8.87 2.08
C ASP A 326 -5.01 8.30 1.03
N LEU A 327 -5.20 7.07 0.55
CA LEU A 327 -4.40 6.49 -0.52
C LEU A 327 -4.47 7.34 -1.80
N SER A 328 -5.68 7.77 -2.21
CA SER A 328 -5.83 8.63 -3.39
C SER A 328 -5.06 9.94 -3.24
N ARG A 329 -5.08 10.55 -2.06
CA ARG A 329 -4.33 11.78 -1.75
C ARG A 329 -2.81 11.55 -1.76
N VAL A 330 -2.33 10.51 -1.10
CA VAL A 330 -0.89 10.18 -1.02
C VAL A 330 -0.34 9.86 -2.40
N LEU A 331 -1.15 9.26 -3.27
CA LEU A 331 -0.78 8.97 -4.66
C LEU A 331 -0.91 10.18 -5.61
N GLY A 332 -1.28 11.37 -5.13
CA GLY A 332 -1.34 12.61 -5.92
C GLY A 332 -2.68 12.90 -6.60
N GLY A 333 -3.65 12.01 -6.47
CA GLY A 333 -4.98 12.17 -7.05
C GLY A 333 -5.06 11.89 -8.56
N PRO A 334 -6.29 11.96 -9.13
CA PRO A 334 -6.53 11.48 -10.50
C PRO A 334 -5.84 12.31 -11.58
N THR A 335 -5.73 13.62 -11.42
CA THR A 335 -5.08 14.49 -12.41
C THR A 335 -3.59 14.18 -12.53
N HIS A 336 -2.89 14.12 -11.38
CA HIS A 336 -1.47 13.76 -11.36
C HIS A 336 -1.21 12.38 -11.98
N ARG A 337 -2.06 11.39 -11.67
CA ARG A 337 -1.91 10.04 -12.23
C ARG A 337 -2.24 9.95 -13.71
N LEU A 338 -3.20 10.75 -14.19
CA LEU A 338 -3.51 10.83 -15.62
C LEU A 338 -2.33 11.38 -16.43
N ASP A 339 -1.64 12.39 -15.90
CA ASP A 339 -0.47 12.99 -16.55
C ASP A 339 0.71 12.01 -16.71
N LEU A 340 0.73 10.92 -15.89
CA LEU A 340 1.75 9.87 -15.97
C LEU A 340 1.36 8.72 -16.92
N VAL A 341 0.09 8.64 -17.36
CA VAL A 341 -0.35 7.60 -18.32
C VAL A 341 0.14 7.94 -19.72
N GLY A 342 1.06 7.15 -20.26
CA GLY A 342 1.61 7.35 -21.61
C GLY A 342 2.68 8.45 -21.68
N ALA A 343 3.29 8.84 -20.55
CA ALA A 343 4.38 9.82 -20.49
C ALA A 343 5.74 9.24 -20.94
#